data_127a3789e45425d3fab7c8628060f72c
#
_entry.id   127a3789e45425d3fab7c8628060f72c
#
_cell.length_a   1.000
_cell.length_b   1.000
_cell.length_c   1.000
_cell.angle_alpha   90.00
_cell.angle_beta   90.00
_cell.angle_gamma   90.00
#
_symmetry.space_group_name_H-M   'P 1'
#
loop_
_entity.id
_entity.type
_entity.pdbx_description
1 polymer ?
#
loop_
_entity_poly.entity_id
_entity_poly.type
_entity_poly.pdbx_seq_one_letter_code
_entity_poly.pdbx_strand_id
1 'polypeptide(L)'
;MAYNLQAYSSDPLAGFGESTDINKDYQIKRMIRELQLDVPPPLRYFVWLRGVLAVFWGEFTLGNTRNHISVIETISIAIPTTFRLVIASTILAIVLGITIGMVTAIRQYSRFDYVMTFISFLLFSLPIFWVAVLLKEYMAIQFNDFLHDPNTQAPAEIPVPLIIIFGLVAGLIMAGIIGGARKKFLMVFAGVAAGVSLLLWGLSATHWFVNPGLGIIGVGVLAFGFAVVVTQISTGLDDRKSLISALAAAAIVTAAYYPVQALMGPKATFLTIVLIFVLTMVLSGLVGYFVEKIDRRIHIRGAVITAFLGTLPIIFDRIMREFSGYMQSDAVNNRPIPTLGQGNDLLSEQQLGNYWVMSLDAMLHLVLPTIALTLISFAGYVRFSRGSLLEVLNMDYIRTARAKGLTERTVIVRHAMRNAMLPLTTILVNDFAGVIGGAIITESVFAWQGMGQVFNDALKNYDLNLFMGVFVLGAFLTVMANFVADLLYGVVDPRIRIRK
;
A
#
# COMPACT_ATOMS: atom_id res chain seq x y z
N MET A 1 22.76 3.01 -26.22
CA MET A 1 22.52 1.66 -26.81
C MET A 1 21.01 1.42 -26.97
N ALA A 2 20.18 1.52 -25.94
CA ALA A 2 18.72 1.32 -25.99
C ALA A 2 18.01 2.21 -27.04
N TYR A 3 18.34 3.49 -27.10
CA TYR A 3 17.81 4.42 -28.10
C TYR A 3 18.02 3.93 -29.54
N ASN A 4 19.27 3.61 -29.89
CA ASN A 4 19.59 3.18 -31.25
C ASN A 4 18.95 1.83 -31.58
N LEU A 5 18.93 0.91 -30.64
CA LEU A 5 18.31 -0.41 -30.81
C LEU A 5 16.83 -0.27 -31.13
N GLN A 6 16.10 0.55 -30.36
CA GLN A 6 14.68 0.82 -30.60
C GLN A 6 14.48 1.60 -31.91
N ALA A 7 15.31 2.61 -32.19
CA ALA A 7 15.20 3.43 -33.40
C ALA A 7 15.45 2.68 -34.71
N TYR A 8 16.25 1.60 -34.67
CA TYR A 8 16.49 0.74 -35.84
C TYR A 8 15.49 -0.43 -35.94
N SER A 9 14.90 -0.85 -34.82
CA SER A 9 13.95 -1.96 -34.80
C SER A 9 12.50 -1.51 -35.00
N SER A 10 12.22 -0.21 -34.99
CA SER A 10 10.88 0.37 -35.02
C SER A 10 10.71 1.34 -36.17
N ASP A 11 9.55 1.28 -36.82
CA ASP A 11 9.14 2.30 -37.81
C ASP A 11 8.02 3.16 -37.22
N PRO A 12 8.32 4.42 -36.83
CA PRO A 12 7.30 5.34 -36.30
C PRO A 12 6.20 5.67 -37.31
N LEU A 13 6.43 5.42 -38.62
CA LEU A 13 5.46 5.62 -39.69
C LEU A 13 4.63 4.37 -39.98
N ALA A 14 4.92 3.25 -39.29
CA ALA A 14 4.11 2.04 -39.42
C ALA A 14 2.65 2.32 -39.11
N GLY A 15 1.75 1.79 -39.95
CA GLY A 15 0.30 2.04 -39.86
C GLY A 15 -0.21 3.21 -40.72
N PHE A 16 0.63 4.18 -41.11
CA PHE A 16 0.21 5.18 -42.08
C PHE A 16 0.14 4.60 -43.52
N GLY A 17 0.86 3.51 -43.79
CA GLY A 17 0.84 2.82 -45.08
C GLY A 17 -0.58 2.40 -45.50
N GLU A 18 -1.38 1.96 -44.55
CA GLU A 18 -2.75 1.43 -44.76
C GLU A 18 -3.86 2.47 -44.56
N SER A 19 -3.53 3.68 -44.12
CA SER A 19 -4.49 4.75 -43.87
C SER A 19 -5.04 5.32 -45.20
N THR A 20 -6.34 5.46 -45.31
CA THR A 20 -7.08 6.11 -46.41
C THR A 20 -7.39 7.58 -46.15
N ASP A 21 -6.80 8.18 -45.13
CA ASP A 21 -7.04 9.57 -44.70
C ASP A 21 -6.53 10.56 -45.79
N ILE A 22 -7.36 11.52 -46.16
CA ILE A 22 -7.05 12.57 -47.14
C ILE A 22 -5.85 13.41 -46.72
N ASN A 23 -5.62 13.55 -45.44
CA ASN A 23 -4.49 14.33 -44.86
C ASN A 23 -3.23 13.50 -44.57
N LYS A 24 -3.14 12.26 -45.02
CA LYS A 24 -2.05 11.33 -44.74
C LYS A 24 -0.65 11.94 -44.99
N ASP A 25 -0.44 12.53 -46.17
CA ASP A 25 0.85 13.11 -46.54
C ASP A 25 1.26 14.29 -45.64
N TYR A 26 0.28 15.07 -45.21
CA TYR A 26 0.52 16.16 -44.27
C TYR A 26 0.90 15.64 -42.89
N GLN A 27 0.21 14.63 -42.40
CA GLN A 27 0.48 13.98 -41.11
C GLN A 27 1.86 13.31 -41.11
N ILE A 28 2.23 12.60 -42.18
CA ILE A 28 3.56 12.00 -42.33
C ILE A 28 4.65 13.08 -42.34
N LYS A 29 4.51 14.14 -43.10
CA LYS A 29 5.49 15.24 -43.15
C LYS A 29 5.60 15.98 -41.82
N ARG A 30 4.51 16.11 -41.08
CA ARG A 30 4.49 16.68 -39.74
C ARG A 30 5.26 15.79 -38.76
N MET A 31 4.97 14.49 -38.76
CA MET A 31 5.62 13.52 -37.91
C MET A 31 7.12 13.41 -38.19
N ILE A 32 7.54 13.39 -39.45
CA ILE A 32 8.97 13.40 -39.82
C ILE A 32 9.69 14.62 -39.21
N ARG A 33 9.08 15.81 -39.26
CA ARG A 33 9.67 17.03 -38.70
C ARG A 33 9.66 17.01 -37.15
N GLU A 34 8.59 16.64 -36.52
CA GLU A 34 8.46 16.66 -35.06
C GLU A 34 9.32 15.58 -34.38
N LEU A 35 9.40 14.39 -34.96
CA LEU A 35 10.22 13.29 -34.46
C LEU A 35 11.64 13.29 -35.05
N GLN A 36 11.97 14.27 -35.94
CA GLN A 36 13.27 14.41 -36.58
C GLN A 36 13.73 13.12 -37.29
N LEU A 37 12.80 12.45 -37.99
CA LEU A 37 13.08 11.16 -38.63
C LEU A 37 14.06 11.27 -39.81
N ASP A 38 14.27 12.43 -40.34
CA ASP A 38 15.26 12.78 -41.37
C ASP A 38 16.71 12.72 -40.83
N VAL A 39 16.89 12.80 -39.51
CA VAL A 39 18.19 12.66 -38.86
C VAL A 39 18.50 11.20 -38.55
N PRO A 40 19.70 10.68 -38.92
CA PRO A 40 20.06 9.29 -38.57
C PRO A 40 19.97 9.01 -37.07
N PRO A 41 19.52 7.80 -36.62
CA PRO A 41 19.24 7.51 -35.22
C PRO A 41 20.38 7.84 -34.24
N PRO A 42 21.67 7.59 -34.52
CA PRO A 42 22.74 7.95 -33.60
C PRO A 42 22.87 9.46 -33.36
N LEU A 43 22.68 10.28 -34.43
CA LEU A 43 22.72 11.74 -34.31
C LEU A 43 21.46 12.29 -33.65
N ARG A 44 20.31 11.71 -33.95
CA ARG A 44 19.01 12.04 -33.31
C ARG A 44 19.07 11.86 -31.81
N TYR A 45 19.77 10.83 -31.32
CA TYR A 45 19.99 10.65 -29.88
C TYR A 45 20.67 11.87 -29.24
N PHE A 46 21.69 12.44 -29.88
CA PHE A 46 22.39 13.62 -29.34
C PHE A 46 21.52 14.88 -29.39
N VAL A 47 20.66 15.03 -30.40
CA VAL A 47 19.68 16.12 -30.44
C VAL A 47 18.67 16.01 -29.30
N TRP A 48 18.13 14.82 -29.09
CA TRP A 48 17.24 14.53 -27.96
C TRP A 48 17.97 14.75 -26.62
N LEU A 49 19.20 14.25 -26.46
CA LEU A 49 20.00 14.42 -25.24
C LEU A 49 20.28 15.89 -24.94
N ARG A 50 20.49 16.72 -25.96
CA ARG A 50 20.63 18.16 -25.78
C ARG A 50 19.37 18.78 -25.16
N GLY A 51 18.18 18.36 -25.56
CA GLY A 51 16.91 18.78 -24.95
C GLY A 51 16.80 18.37 -23.46
N VAL A 52 17.27 17.17 -23.11
CA VAL A 52 17.34 16.71 -21.71
C VAL A 52 18.32 17.55 -20.89
N LEU A 53 19.53 17.79 -21.42
CA LEU A 53 20.57 18.58 -20.75
C LEU A 53 20.23 20.07 -20.69
N ALA A 54 19.29 20.54 -21.48
CA ALA A 54 18.81 21.93 -21.46
C ALA A 54 18.12 22.30 -20.13
N VAL A 55 17.85 21.33 -19.24
CA VAL A 55 17.42 21.56 -17.86
C VAL A 55 18.36 22.53 -17.12
N PHE A 56 19.67 22.48 -17.41
CA PHE A 56 20.67 23.39 -16.80
C PHE A 56 20.56 24.84 -17.29
N TRP A 57 19.82 25.09 -18.37
CA TRP A 57 19.57 26.41 -18.96
C TRP A 57 18.09 26.81 -18.88
N GLY A 58 17.25 26.02 -18.20
CA GLY A 58 15.84 26.33 -18.01
C GLY A 58 14.91 25.92 -19.15
N GLU A 59 15.38 25.20 -20.16
CA GLU A 59 14.62 24.76 -21.35
C GLU A 59 14.52 23.22 -21.42
N PHE A 60 14.04 22.60 -20.37
CA PHE A 60 13.91 21.13 -20.33
C PHE A 60 12.85 20.62 -21.29
N THR A 61 13.22 19.70 -22.20
CA THR A 61 12.29 19.01 -23.08
C THR A 61 12.70 17.55 -23.30
N LEU A 62 11.69 16.67 -23.29
CA LEU A 62 11.84 15.26 -23.65
C LEU A 62 11.33 14.97 -25.07
N GLY A 63 10.92 16.02 -25.80
CA GLY A 63 10.27 15.93 -27.11
C GLY A 63 8.77 15.67 -27.01
N ASN A 64 8.16 15.42 -28.17
CA ASN A 64 6.74 15.09 -28.28
C ASN A 64 6.56 13.60 -28.54
N THR A 65 5.42 13.08 -28.10
CA THR A 65 4.94 11.72 -28.38
C THR A 65 4.53 11.64 -29.87
N ARG A 66 4.31 10.42 -30.35
CA ARG A 66 3.74 10.17 -31.69
C ARG A 66 2.38 10.85 -31.88
N ASN A 67 1.64 11.07 -30.82
CA ASN A 67 0.32 11.73 -30.82
C ASN A 67 0.41 13.26 -30.68
N HIS A 68 1.59 13.86 -30.87
CA HIS A 68 1.84 15.29 -30.79
C HIS A 68 1.65 15.91 -29.39
N ILE A 69 1.60 15.09 -28.33
CA ILE A 69 1.50 15.53 -26.92
C ILE A 69 2.91 15.60 -26.35
N SER A 70 3.18 16.55 -25.46
CA SER A 70 4.47 16.61 -24.76
C SER A 70 4.72 15.34 -23.94
N VAL A 71 5.91 14.75 -24.06
CA VAL A 71 6.33 13.62 -23.23
C VAL A 71 6.28 13.95 -21.74
N ILE A 72 6.65 15.19 -21.38
CA ILE A 72 6.60 15.67 -19.98
C ILE A 72 5.16 15.67 -19.47
N GLU A 73 4.20 16.11 -20.25
CA GLU A 73 2.79 16.14 -19.90
C GLU A 73 2.27 14.71 -19.67
N THR A 74 2.52 13.79 -20.60
CA THR A 74 2.13 12.39 -20.49
C THR A 74 2.70 11.74 -19.21
N ILE A 75 3.98 11.95 -18.94
CA ILE A 75 4.67 11.43 -17.76
C ILE A 75 4.14 12.07 -16.47
N SER A 76 3.86 13.37 -16.48
CA SER A 76 3.36 14.09 -15.29
C SER A 76 2.00 13.61 -14.82
N ILE A 77 1.16 13.11 -15.73
CA ILE A 77 -0.13 12.49 -15.42
C ILE A 77 0.06 11.05 -14.89
N ALA A 78 0.99 10.29 -15.50
CA ALA A 78 1.21 8.89 -15.16
C ALA A 78 1.94 8.68 -13.81
N ILE A 79 2.86 9.58 -13.44
CA ILE A 79 3.63 9.50 -12.19
C ILE A 79 2.72 9.39 -10.95
N PRO A 80 1.79 10.34 -10.68
CA PRO A 80 0.91 10.26 -9.51
C PRO A 80 0.09 8.98 -9.46
N THR A 81 -0.33 8.47 -10.61
CA THR A 81 -1.10 7.22 -10.73
C THR A 81 -0.29 6.03 -10.23
N THR A 82 0.93 5.84 -10.75
CA THR A 82 1.83 4.77 -10.29
C THR A 82 2.20 4.94 -8.81
N PHE A 83 2.48 6.17 -8.37
CA PHE A 83 2.81 6.43 -6.97
C PHE A 83 1.69 6.03 -6.02
N ARG A 84 0.44 6.39 -6.31
CA ARG A 84 -0.73 5.98 -5.49
C ARG A 84 -0.80 4.47 -5.34
N LEU A 85 -0.64 3.75 -6.44
CA LEU A 85 -0.71 2.29 -6.48
C LEU A 85 0.42 1.64 -5.68
N VAL A 86 1.66 2.06 -5.92
CA VAL A 86 2.85 1.41 -5.37
C VAL A 86 3.11 1.80 -3.93
N ILE A 87 2.90 3.06 -3.52
CA ILE A 87 3.13 3.50 -2.13
C ILE A 87 2.25 2.72 -1.17
N ALA A 88 0.95 2.58 -1.45
CA ALA A 88 0.03 1.86 -0.57
C ALA A 88 0.45 0.39 -0.39
N SER A 89 0.74 -0.30 -1.50
CA SER A 89 1.16 -1.71 -1.47
C SER A 89 2.52 -1.90 -0.81
N THR A 90 3.48 -1.03 -1.08
CA THR A 90 4.83 -1.10 -0.50
C THR A 90 4.80 -0.90 1.01
N ILE A 91 4.07 0.11 1.51
CA ILE A 91 3.94 0.34 2.96
C ILE A 91 3.32 -0.89 3.64
N LEU A 92 2.24 -1.44 3.08
CA LEU A 92 1.60 -2.63 3.64
C LEU A 92 2.54 -3.85 3.61
N ALA A 93 3.23 -4.08 2.49
CA ALA A 93 4.16 -5.19 2.34
C ALA A 93 5.34 -5.09 3.32
N ILE A 94 5.89 -3.88 3.53
CA ILE A 94 6.95 -3.61 4.50
C ILE A 94 6.48 -3.92 5.91
N VAL A 95 5.37 -3.32 6.34
CA VAL A 95 4.86 -3.46 7.71
C VAL A 95 4.54 -4.93 8.00
N LEU A 96 3.78 -5.59 7.12
CA LEU A 96 3.41 -6.99 7.29
C LEU A 96 4.61 -7.93 7.13
N GLY A 97 5.41 -7.74 6.08
CA GLY A 97 6.53 -8.62 5.75
C GLY A 97 7.64 -8.56 6.80
N ILE A 98 8.03 -7.37 7.23
CA ILE A 98 9.05 -7.22 8.28
C ILE A 98 8.52 -7.76 9.62
N THR A 99 7.29 -7.43 10.00
CA THR A 99 6.72 -7.89 11.27
C THR A 99 6.65 -9.42 11.31
N ILE A 100 6.10 -10.04 10.28
CA ILE A 100 5.96 -11.51 10.23
C ILE A 100 7.33 -12.18 10.08
N GLY A 101 8.24 -11.63 9.26
CA GLY A 101 9.59 -12.18 9.12
C GLY A 101 10.39 -12.12 10.43
N MET A 102 10.25 -11.05 11.21
CA MET A 102 10.88 -10.98 12.54
C MET A 102 10.28 -11.97 13.52
N VAL A 103 8.93 -12.11 13.54
CA VAL A 103 8.27 -13.08 14.42
C VAL A 103 8.67 -14.51 14.06
N THR A 104 8.80 -14.84 12.77
CA THR A 104 9.27 -16.18 12.32
C THR A 104 10.72 -16.42 12.74
N ALA A 105 11.59 -15.42 12.66
CA ALA A 105 12.99 -15.53 13.10
C ALA A 105 13.09 -15.79 14.62
N ILE A 106 12.31 -15.05 15.44
CA ILE A 106 12.28 -15.21 16.90
C ILE A 106 11.70 -16.60 17.29
N ARG A 107 10.71 -17.07 16.53
CA ARG A 107 10.05 -18.37 16.77
C ARG A 107 10.57 -19.45 15.80
N GLN A 108 11.85 -19.47 15.55
CA GLN A 108 12.50 -20.42 14.63
C GLN A 108 12.11 -21.87 14.95
N TYR A 109 11.88 -22.68 13.92
CA TYR A 109 11.44 -24.09 13.99
C TYR A 109 10.07 -24.32 14.65
N SER A 110 9.29 -23.26 14.91
CA SER A 110 7.92 -23.40 15.34
C SER A 110 6.98 -23.72 14.17
N ARG A 111 5.79 -24.23 14.46
CA ARG A 111 4.75 -24.44 13.44
C ARG A 111 4.40 -23.13 12.69
N PHE A 112 4.40 -22.00 13.42
CA PHE A 112 4.19 -20.70 12.83
C PHE A 112 5.27 -20.36 11.79
N ASP A 113 6.56 -20.60 12.12
CA ASP A 113 7.67 -20.38 11.20
C ASP A 113 7.53 -21.23 9.93
N TYR A 114 7.23 -22.52 10.05
CA TYR A 114 7.03 -23.40 8.89
C TYR A 114 5.86 -22.94 8.01
N VAL A 115 4.71 -22.61 8.60
CA VAL A 115 3.52 -22.17 7.85
C VAL A 115 3.79 -20.85 7.13
N MET A 116 4.34 -19.84 7.83
CA MET A 116 4.64 -18.54 7.23
C MET A 116 5.72 -18.62 6.16
N THR A 117 6.73 -19.45 6.37
CA THR A 117 7.76 -19.72 5.36
C THR A 117 7.15 -20.39 4.13
N PHE A 118 6.30 -21.40 4.31
CA PHE A 118 5.60 -22.07 3.21
C PHE A 118 4.71 -21.08 2.41
N ILE A 119 3.89 -20.28 3.11
CA ILE A 119 3.03 -19.26 2.49
C ILE A 119 3.90 -18.26 1.71
N SER A 120 5.01 -17.81 2.28
CA SER A 120 5.92 -16.87 1.60
C SER A 120 6.51 -17.46 0.32
N PHE A 121 6.93 -18.72 0.33
CA PHE A 121 7.41 -19.38 -0.89
C PHE A 121 6.29 -19.59 -1.92
N LEU A 122 5.10 -19.97 -1.46
CA LEU A 122 3.94 -20.14 -2.33
C LEU A 122 3.61 -18.81 -3.04
N LEU A 123 3.45 -17.72 -2.28
CA LEU A 123 3.14 -16.41 -2.85
C LEU A 123 4.25 -15.90 -3.78
N PHE A 124 5.51 -16.16 -3.45
CA PHE A 124 6.64 -15.78 -4.30
C PHE A 124 6.68 -16.53 -5.64
N SER A 125 6.17 -17.76 -5.69
CA SER A 125 6.15 -18.58 -6.91
C SER A 125 4.98 -18.24 -7.84
N LEU A 126 3.96 -17.50 -7.35
CA LEU A 126 2.78 -17.19 -8.14
C LEU A 126 3.04 -15.98 -9.07
N PRO A 127 2.71 -16.09 -10.37
CA PRO A 127 2.76 -14.94 -11.27
C PRO A 127 1.76 -13.86 -10.85
N ILE A 128 2.19 -12.58 -10.85
CA ILE A 128 1.35 -11.46 -10.41
C ILE A 128 0.04 -11.34 -11.20
N PHE A 129 0.08 -11.57 -12.52
CA PHE A 129 -1.12 -11.50 -13.36
C PHE A 129 -2.16 -12.55 -12.95
N TRP A 130 -1.72 -13.75 -12.57
CA TRP A 130 -2.60 -14.82 -12.12
C TRP A 130 -3.28 -14.48 -10.78
N VAL A 131 -2.50 -13.95 -9.82
CA VAL A 131 -3.05 -13.46 -8.54
C VAL A 131 -4.06 -12.34 -8.78
N ALA A 132 -3.73 -11.38 -9.68
CA ALA A 132 -4.62 -10.27 -10.01
C ALA A 132 -5.95 -10.74 -10.65
N VAL A 133 -5.89 -11.74 -11.54
CA VAL A 133 -7.10 -12.32 -12.14
C VAL A 133 -7.96 -13.03 -11.11
N LEU A 134 -7.36 -13.83 -10.21
CA LEU A 134 -8.11 -14.47 -9.13
C LEU A 134 -8.75 -13.45 -8.17
N LEU A 135 -8.05 -12.38 -7.84
CA LEU A 135 -8.61 -11.30 -7.02
C LEU A 135 -9.80 -10.64 -7.71
N LYS A 136 -9.70 -10.36 -9.02
CA LYS A 136 -10.83 -9.80 -9.80
C LYS A 136 -12.03 -10.73 -9.80
N GLU A 137 -11.81 -12.03 -10.01
CA GLU A 137 -12.88 -13.02 -10.06
C GLU A 137 -13.57 -13.15 -8.69
N TYR A 138 -12.80 -13.43 -7.63
CA TYR A 138 -13.38 -13.77 -6.33
C TYR A 138 -13.71 -12.56 -5.46
N MET A 139 -12.89 -11.50 -5.48
CA MET A 139 -13.06 -10.34 -4.61
C MET A 139 -13.76 -9.16 -5.28
N ALA A 140 -13.98 -9.20 -6.59
CA ALA A 140 -14.80 -8.18 -7.27
C ALA A 140 -16.04 -8.82 -7.90
N ILE A 141 -15.90 -9.70 -8.89
CA ILE A 141 -17.06 -10.19 -9.67
C ILE A 141 -18.01 -10.97 -8.76
N GLN A 142 -17.52 -12.04 -8.12
CA GLN A 142 -18.37 -12.88 -7.25
C GLN A 142 -18.85 -12.14 -6.01
N PHE A 143 -18.04 -11.20 -5.48
CA PHE A 143 -18.46 -10.38 -4.34
C PHE A 143 -19.53 -9.36 -4.72
N ASN A 144 -19.44 -8.74 -5.91
CA ASN A 144 -20.50 -7.88 -6.42
C ASN A 144 -21.80 -8.66 -6.65
N ASP A 145 -21.71 -9.89 -7.19
CA ASP A 145 -22.88 -10.76 -7.39
C ASP A 145 -23.48 -11.19 -6.03
N PHE A 146 -22.66 -11.38 -4.99
CA PHE A 146 -23.11 -11.59 -3.61
C PHE A 146 -23.82 -10.35 -3.02
N LEU A 147 -23.32 -9.14 -3.29
CA LEU A 147 -23.94 -7.90 -2.82
C LEU A 147 -25.29 -7.62 -3.47
N HIS A 148 -25.42 -7.94 -4.73
CA HIS A 148 -26.63 -7.76 -5.53
C HIS A 148 -26.79 -8.92 -6.51
N ASP A 149 -27.59 -9.92 -6.13
CA ASP A 149 -28.00 -10.98 -7.03
C ASP A 149 -29.16 -10.49 -7.92
N PRO A 150 -28.92 -10.29 -9.22
CA PRO A 150 -29.95 -9.79 -10.13
C PRO A 150 -31.18 -10.73 -10.23
N ASN A 151 -31.06 -11.99 -9.84
CA ASN A 151 -32.13 -12.98 -9.94
C ASN A 151 -33.04 -13.01 -8.70
N THR A 152 -32.49 -12.79 -7.51
CA THR A 152 -33.23 -12.96 -6.26
C THR A 152 -33.62 -11.67 -5.56
N GLN A 153 -32.91 -10.56 -5.86
CA GLN A 153 -33.00 -9.28 -5.13
C GLN A 153 -32.92 -9.46 -3.60
N ALA A 154 -32.40 -10.60 -3.15
CA ALA A 154 -32.23 -10.89 -1.74
C ALA A 154 -31.10 -10.04 -1.15
N PRO A 155 -31.19 -9.64 0.12
CA PRO A 155 -30.08 -8.97 0.79
C PRO A 155 -28.84 -9.87 0.84
N ALA A 156 -27.64 -9.26 0.84
CA ALA A 156 -26.38 -9.97 0.93
C ALA A 156 -26.23 -10.68 2.28
N GLU A 157 -26.67 -11.92 2.33
CA GLU A 157 -26.62 -12.77 3.55
C GLU A 157 -25.73 -13.98 3.29
N ILE A 158 -24.85 -14.27 4.26
CA ILE A 158 -24.04 -15.47 4.21
C ILE A 158 -24.89 -16.65 4.72
N PRO A 159 -25.07 -17.72 3.94
CA PRO A 159 -25.76 -18.91 4.41
C PRO A 159 -25.14 -19.49 5.69
N VAL A 160 -25.96 -19.81 6.68
CA VAL A 160 -25.51 -20.31 7.99
C VAL A 160 -24.53 -21.50 7.89
N PRO A 161 -24.71 -22.48 6.97
CA PRO A 161 -23.73 -23.55 6.79
C PRO A 161 -22.33 -23.02 6.42
N LEU A 162 -22.24 -22.01 5.56
CA LEU A 162 -20.94 -21.40 5.19
C LEU A 162 -20.31 -20.66 6.37
N ILE A 163 -21.08 -19.95 7.18
CA ILE A 163 -20.61 -19.30 8.41
C ILE A 163 -19.94 -20.33 9.33
N ILE A 164 -20.59 -21.48 9.53
CA ILE A 164 -20.07 -22.56 10.37
C ILE A 164 -18.79 -23.15 9.75
N ILE A 165 -18.78 -23.42 8.45
CA ILE A 165 -17.61 -23.97 7.74
C ILE A 165 -16.42 -23.02 7.87
N PHE A 166 -16.59 -21.73 7.59
CA PHE A 166 -15.53 -20.75 7.73
C PHE A 166 -15.00 -20.64 9.16
N GLY A 167 -15.89 -20.67 10.14
CA GLY A 167 -15.50 -20.71 11.55
C GLY A 167 -14.68 -21.95 11.92
N LEU A 168 -15.12 -23.13 11.51
CA LEU A 168 -14.41 -24.39 11.77
C LEU A 168 -13.04 -24.43 11.09
N VAL A 169 -12.96 -24.00 9.83
CA VAL A 169 -11.70 -23.93 9.08
C VAL A 169 -10.73 -22.93 9.75
N ALA A 170 -11.19 -21.74 10.09
CA ALA A 170 -10.37 -20.75 10.79
C ALA A 170 -9.89 -21.27 12.16
N GLY A 171 -10.77 -21.92 12.92
CA GLY A 171 -10.44 -22.55 14.18
C GLY A 171 -9.37 -23.64 14.03
N LEU A 172 -9.49 -24.50 13.01
CA LEU A 172 -8.53 -25.56 12.73
C LEU A 172 -7.15 -25.00 12.35
N ILE A 173 -7.12 -24.01 11.47
CA ILE A 173 -5.88 -23.34 11.04
C ILE A 173 -5.18 -22.69 12.25
N MET A 174 -5.88 -21.90 13.05
CA MET A 174 -5.30 -21.20 14.19
C MET A 174 -4.85 -22.17 15.30
N ALA A 175 -5.62 -23.19 15.61
CA ALA A 175 -5.21 -24.21 16.55
C ALA A 175 -3.99 -25.00 16.06
N GLY A 176 -3.91 -25.28 14.76
CA GLY A 176 -2.75 -25.89 14.12
C GLY A 176 -1.48 -25.03 14.22
N ILE A 177 -1.59 -23.73 13.98
CA ILE A 177 -0.48 -22.77 14.07
C ILE A 177 0.01 -22.59 15.53
N ILE A 178 -0.91 -22.38 16.47
CA ILE A 178 -0.57 -22.14 17.89
C ILE A 178 -0.02 -23.42 18.53
N GLY A 179 -0.59 -24.57 18.20
CA GLY A 179 -0.18 -25.86 18.73
C GLY A 179 -0.37 -25.98 20.26
N GLY A 180 0.27 -27.00 20.86
CA GLY A 180 0.25 -27.23 22.28
C GLY A 180 -0.47 -28.52 22.67
N ALA A 181 -0.70 -28.74 24.01
CA ALA A 181 -1.41 -29.89 24.52
C ALA A 181 -2.85 -29.93 23.98
N ARG A 182 -3.44 -31.14 23.90
CA ARG A 182 -4.79 -31.36 23.36
C ARG A 182 -5.86 -30.42 23.93
N LYS A 183 -5.79 -30.11 25.23
CA LYS A 183 -6.72 -29.17 25.89
C LYS A 183 -6.57 -27.75 25.32
N LYS A 184 -5.33 -27.27 25.14
CA LYS A 184 -5.06 -25.95 24.57
C LYS A 184 -5.49 -25.88 23.10
N PHE A 185 -5.19 -26.93 22.33
CA PHE A 185 -5.64 -27.01 20.92
C PHE A 185 -7.16 -26.91 20.82
N LEU A 186 -7.92 -27.69 21.61
CA LEU A 186 -9.37 -27.65 21.59
C LEU A 186 -9.94 -26.30 22.05
N MET A 187 -9.33 -25.66 23.06
CA MET A 187 -9.76 -24.31 23.49
C MET A 187 -9.55 -23.27 22.40
N VAL A 188 -8.39 -23.27 21.74
CA VAL A 188 -8.11 -22.34 20.63
C VAL A 188 -9.03 -22.62 19.46
N PHE A 189 -9.20 -23.90 19.09
CA PHE A 189 -10.10 -24.30 18.02
C PHE A 189 -11.53 -23.84 18.28
N ALA A 190 -12.11 -24.19 19.44
CA ALA A 190 -13.49 -23.82 19.78
C ALA A 190 -13.66 -22.29 19.91
N GLY A 191 -12.70 -21.59 20.54
CA GLY A 191 -12.76 -20.15 20.72
C GLY A 191 -12.68 -19.38 19.40
N VAL A 192 -11.77 -19.76 18.50
CA VAL A 192 -11.65 -19.13 17.19
C VAL A 192 -12.82 -19.51 16.28
N ALA A 193 -13.23 -20.78 16.26
CA ALA A 193 -14.37 -21.22 15.48
C ALA A 193 -15.66 -20.47 15.89
N ALA A 194 -15.95 -20.41 17.17
CA ALA A 194 -17.10 -19.65 17.67
C ALA A 194 -16.98 -18.15 17.40
N GLY A 195 -15.81 -17.55 17.65
CA GLY A 195 -15.57 -16.13 17.44
C GLY A 195 -15.73 -15.71 15.98
N VAL A 196 -15.18 -16.46 15.04
CA VAL A 196 -15.32 -16.20 13.59
C VAL A 196 -16.76 -16.40 13.14
N SER A 197 -17.43 -17.50 13.59
CA SER A 197 -18.82 -17.74 13.25
C SER A 197 -19.75 -16.66 13.77
N LEU A 198 -19.57 -16.21 15.01
CA LEU A 198 -20.35 -15.10 15.60
C LEU A 198 -20.10 -13.78 14.88
N LEU A 199 -18.85 -13.50 14.50
CA LEU A 199 -18.50 -12.30 13.72
C LEU A 199 -19.21 -12.32 12.36
N LEU A 200 -19.08 -13.41 11.59
CA LEU A 200 -19.71 -13.53 10.27
C LEU A 200 -21.23 -13.49 10.35
N TRP A 201 -21.81 -14.16 11.37
CA TRP A 201 -23.24 -14.08 11.61
C TRP A 201 -23.70 -12.66 11.94
N GLY A 202 -22.97 -11.96 12.80
CA GLY A 202 -23.26 -10.58 13.16
C GLY A 202 -23.19 -9.64 11.95
N LEU A 203 -22.15 -9.77 11.10
CA LEU A 203 -22.01 -9.00 9.88
C LEU A 203 -23.14 -9.27 8.89
N SER A 204 -23.56 -10.54 8.78
CA SER A 204 -24.68 -10.94 7.92
C SER A 204 -26.00 -10.42 8.46
N ALA A 205 -26.29 -10.64 9.75
CA ALA A 205 -27.55 -10.23 10.40
C ALA A 205 -27.73 -8.70 10.46
N THR A 206 -26.67 -7.95 10.50
CA THR A 206 -26.71 -6.45 10.47
C THR A 206 -26.70 -5.89 9.05
N HIS A 207 -26.71 -6.72 8.01
CA HIS A 207 -26.54 -6.31 6.60
C HIS A 207 -25.31 -5.40 6.39
N TRP A 208 -24.23 -5.68 7.14
CA TRP A 208 -23.03 -4.88 7.14
C TRP A 208 -22.37 -4.79 5.75
N PHE A 209 -22.48 -5.82 4.94
CA PHE A 209 -21.89 -5.86 3.60
C PHE A 209 -22.49 -4.81 2.65
N VAL A 210 -23.75 -4.43 2.85
CA VAL A 210 -24.44 -3.38 2.07
C VAL A 210 -24.33 -2.01 2.74
N ASN A 211 -24.31 -1.98 4.07
CA ASN A 211 -24.18 -0.76 4.86
C ASN A 211 -22.96 -0.86 5.80
N PRO A 212 -21.74 -0.90 5.25
CA PRO A 212 -20.56 -1.06 6.07
C PRO A 212 -20.32 0.15 6.97
N GLY A 213 -19.89 -0.12 8.19
CA GLY A 213 -19.50 0.90 9.16
C GLY A 213 -18.90 0.24 10.39
N LEU A 214 -17.97 0.94 11.03
CA LEU A 214 -17.38 0.50 12.29
C LEU A 214 -18.22 0.96 13.48
N GLY A 215 -18.84 2.12 13.35
CA GLY A 215 -19.54 2.79 14.44
C GLY A 215 -18.62 3.11 15.62
N ILE A 216 -19.17 3.69 16.67
CA ILE A 216 -18.41 4.04 17.87
C ILE A 216 -17.78 2.81 18.56
N ILE A 217 -18.49 1.68 18.53
CA ILE A 217 -18.02 0.43 19.16
C ILE A 217 -16.79 -0.11 18.41
N GLY A 218 -16.86 -0.23 17.08
CA GLY A 218 -15.74 -0.70 16.27
C GLY A 218 -14.52 0.21 16.35
N VAL A 219 -14.74 1.52 16.29
CA VAL A 219 -13.68 2.53 16.48
C VAL A 219 -13.06 2.42 17.87
N GLY A 220 -13.89 2.28 18.92
CA GLY A 220 -13.41 2.09 20.29
C GLY A 220 -12.55 0.84 20.42
N VAL A 221 -13.03 -0.33 19.97
CA VAL A 221 -12.27 -1.58 20.04
C VAL A 221 -10.91 -1.45 19.34
N LEU A 222 -10.87 -0.82 18.17
CA LEU A 222 -9.60 -0.60 17.44
C LEU A 222 -8.69 0.39 18.19
N ALA A 223 -9.23 1.51 18.69
CA ALA A 223 -8.45 2.51 19.41
C ALA A 223 -7.83 1.93 20.71
N PHE A 224 -8.61 1.18 21.49
CA PHE A 224 -8.10 0.49 22.67
C PHE A 224 -7.12 -0.63 22.31
N GLY A 225 -7.35 -1.36 21.22
CA GLY A 225 -6.39 -2.33 20.68
C GLY A 225 -5.06 -1.68 20.32
N PHE A 226 -5.07 -0.54 19.61
CA PHE A 226 -3.87 0.23 19.32
C PHE A 226 -3.15 0.73 20.58
N ALA A 227 -3.90 1.17 21.61
CA ALA A 227 -3.31 1.58 22.89
C ALA A 227 -2.49 0.45 23.52
N VAL A 228 -3.02 -0.77 23.55
CA VAL A 228 -2.33 -1.95 24.07
C VAL A 228 -1.09 -2.28 23.22
N VAL A 229 -1.21 -2.28 21.89
CA VAL A 229 -0.11 -2.59 20.97
C VAL A 229 1.01 -1.56 21.08
N VAL A 230 0.68 -0.26 21.08
CA VAL A 230 1.65 0.84 21.21
C VAL A 230 2.39 0.76 22.54
N THR A 231 1.68 0.51 23.64
CA THR A 231 2.29 0.32 24.96
C THR A 231 3.21 -0.90 24.97
N GLN A 232 2.74 -2.04 24.42
CA GLN A 232 3.55 -3.26 24.37
C GLN A 232 4.84 -3.06 23.57
N ILE A 233 4.80 -2.32 22.48
CA ILE A 233 6.00 -2.05 21.65
C ILE A 233 6.93 -1.05 22.33
N SER A 234 6.40 0.03 22.92
CA SER A 234 7.22 1.12 23.48
C SER A 234 7.87 0.79 24.83
N THR A 235 7.07 0.47 25.84
CA THR A 235 7.54 0.26 27.23
C THR A 235 7.31 -1.13 27.76
N GLY A 236 6.34 -1.87 27.23
CA GLY A 236 5.79 -3.12 27.76
C GLY A 236 4.56 -2.85 28.61
N LEU A 237 3.72 -3.88 28.74
CA LEU A 237 2.47 -3.81 29.51
C LEU A 237 2.71 -3.71 31.04
N ASP A 238 3.93 -3.99 31.50
CA ASP A 238 4.30 -3.84 32.90
C ASP A 238 4.34 -2.37 33.36
N ASP A 239 4.56 -1.45 32.42
CA ASP A 239 4.50 0.00 32.67
C ASP A 239 3.04 0.48 32.69
N ARG A 240 2.40 0.40 33.86
CA ARG A 240 1.01 0.80 34.07
C ARG A 240 0.73 2.26 33.67
N LYS A 241 1.68 3.18 33.87
CA LYS A 241 1.50 4.60 33.57
C LYS A 241 1.47 4.86 32.08
N SER A 242 2.35 4.21 31.34
CA SER A 242 2.33 4.25 29.86
C SER A 242 1.04 3.66 29.30
N LEU A 243 0.58 2.53 29.87
CA LEU A 243 -0.69 1.93 29.50
C LEU A 243 -1.89 2.86 29.78
N ILE A 244 -1.95 3.47 30.95
CA ILE A 244 -3.00 4.43 31.31
C ILE A 244 -3.02 5.62 30.35
N SER A 245 -1.85 6.18 30.03
CA SER A 245 -1.71 7.28 29.07
C SER A 245 -2.26 6.91 27.68
N ALA A 246 -1.91 5.71 27.17
CA ALA A 246 -2.37 5.22 25.88
C ALA A 246 -3.90 4.91 25.90
N LEU A 247 -4.41 4.27 26.96
CA LEU A 247 -5.85 4.00 27.12
C LEU A 247 -6.67 5.28 27.24
N ALA A 248 -6.16 6.30 27.94
CA ALA A 248 -6.81 7.61 28.02
C ALA A 248 -6.85 8.31 26.64
N ALA A 249 -5.78 8.20 25.84
CA ALA A 249 -5.78 8.66 24.46
C ALA A 249 -6.82 7.93 23.60
N ALA A 250 -6.94 6.61 23.74
CA ALA A 250 -7.97 5.81 23.06
C ALA A 250 -9.40 6.25 23.47
N ALA A 251 -9.60 6.54 24.75
CA ALA A 251 -10.87 7.05 25.26
C ALA A 251 -11.22 8.43 24.68
N ILE A 252 -10.25 9.36 24.58
CA ILE A 252 -10.42 10.67 23.93
C ILE A 252 -10.84 10.48 22.47
N VAL A 253 -10.14 9.64 21.72
CA VAL A 253 -10.46 9.37 20.32
C VAL A 253 -11.86 8.77 20.17
N THR A 254 -12.23 7.84 21.03
CA THR A 254 -13.57 7.21 21.02
C THR A 254 -14.65 8.24 21.39
N ALA A 255 -14.43 9.10 22.39
CA ALA A 255 -15.35 10.16 22.75
C ALA A 255 -15.49 11.24 21.66
N ALA A 256 -14.39 11.50 20.92
CA ALA A 256 -14.38 12.42 19.79
C ALA A 256 -15.12 11.91 18.56
N TYR A 257 -15.56 10.66 18.53
CA TYR A 257 -16.20 10.03 17.37
C TYR A 257 -17.36 10.86 16.79
N TYR A 258 -18.38 11.18 17.59
CA TYR A 258 -19.53 11.95 17.10
C TYR A 258 -19.18 13.40 16.72
N PRO A 259 -18.42 14.17 17.53
CA PRO A 259 -17.98 15.50 17.13
C PRO A 259 -17.18 15.49 15.82
N VAL A 260 -16.27 14.54 15.67
CA VAL A 260 -15.44 14.41 14.46
C VAL A 260 -16.30 14.05 13.25
N GLN A 261 -17.24 13.10 13.38
CA GLN A 261 -18.18 12.77 12.30
C GLN A 261 -19.04 13.98 11.88
N ALA A 262 -19.46 14.83 12.82
CA ALA A 262 -20.21 16.04 12.52
C ALA A 262 -19.37 17.09 11.77
N LEU A 263 -18.06 17.22 12.10
CA LEU A 263 -17.13 18.11 11.40
C LEU A 263 -16.79 17.60 9.99
N MET A 264 -16.83 16.27 9.79
CA MET A 264 -16.58 15.63 8.50
C MET A 264 -17.85 15.58 7.61
N GLY A 265 -18.55 16.71 7.47
CA GLY A 265 -19.69 16.83 6.56
C GLY A 265 -19.30 16.73 5.07
N PRO A 266 -20.27 16.82 4.13
CA PRO A 266 -20.01 16.71 2.68
C PRO A 266 -19.00 17.73 2.12
N LYS A 267 -18.87 18.88 2.79
CA LYS A 267 -17.93 19.95 2.41
C LYS A 267 -16.57 19.87 3.11
N ALA A 268 -16.32 18.78 3.84
CA ALA A 268 -15.01 18.61 4.49
C ALA A 268 -13.91 18.52 3.43
N THR A 269 -12.76 19.10 3.75
CA THR A 269 -11.59 19.13 2.88
C THR A 269 -10.44 18.38 3.53
N PHE A 270 -9.39 18.14 2.76
CA PHE A 270 -8.13 17.57 3.29
C PHE A 270 -7.62 18.34 4.52
N LEU A 271 -7.74 19.67 4.53
CA LEU A 271 -7.36 20.49 5.67
C LEU A 271 -8.18 20.15 6.93
N THR A 272 -9.47 19.89 6.80
CA THR A 272 -10.32 19.46 7.92
C THR A 272 -9.81 18.15 8.54
N ILE A 273 -9.41 17.19 7.70
CA ILE A 273 -8.84 15.91 8.15
C ILE A 273 -7.53 16.15 8.92
N VAL A 274 -6.64 16.96 8.38
CA VAL A 274 -5.34 17.29 9.04
C VAL A 274 -5.59 17.96 10.39
N LEU A 275 -6.52 18.91 10.47
CA LEU A 275 -6.88 19.59 11.73
C LEU A 275 -7.42 18.62 12.77
N ILE A 276 -8.26 17.66 12.38
CA ILE A 276 -8.77 16.60 13.27
C ILE A 276 -7.63 15.77 13.84
N PHE A 277 -6.70 15.32 13.00
CA PHE A 277 -5.51 14.58 13.45
C PHE A 277 -4.68 15.39 14.44
N VAL A 278 -4.37 16.64 14.11
CA VAL A 278 -3.58 17.52 14.97
C VAL A 278 -4.29 17.72 16.31
N LEU A 279 -5.60 17.99 16.30
CA LEU A 279 -6.38 18.22 17.51
C LEU A 279 -6.40 16.97 18.41
N THR A 280 -6.70 15.79 17.86
CA THR A 280 -6.74 14.53 18.62
C THR A 280 -5.36 14.19 19.19
N MET A 281 -4.29 14.40 18.42
CA MET A 281 -2.90 14.18 18.87
C MET A 281 -2.49 15.15 19.97
N VAL A 282 -2.84 16.44 19.85
CA VAL A 282 -2.53 17.46 20.86
C VAL A 282 -3.28 17.16 22.16
N LEU A 283 -4.59 16.90 22.11
CA LEU A 283 -5.38 16.58 23.30
C LEU A 283 -4.85 15.32 24.00
N SER A 284 -4.53 14.28 23.24
CA SER A 284 -3.96 13.04 23.81
C SER A 284 -2.54 13.23 24.33
N GLY A 285 -1.74 14.07 23.66
CA GLY A 285 -0.42 14.45 24.13
C GLY A 285 -0.43 15.20 25.45
N LEU A 286 -1.43 16.08 25.66
CA LEU A 286 -1.64 16.77 26.94
C LEU A 286 -1.97 15.78 28.06
N VAL A 287 -2.79 14.76 27.82
CA VAL A 287 -3.04 13.70 28.81
C VAL A 287 -1.73 12.97 29.15
N GLY A 288 -0.94 12.57 28.14
CA GLY A 288 0.37 11.97 28.36
C GLY A 288 1.32 12.85 29.19
N TYR A 289 1.22 14.17 29.02
CA TYR A 289 2.01 15.14 29.79
C TYR A 289 1.64 15.16 31.29
N PHE A 290 0.36 14.97 31.64
CA PHE A 290 -0.12 15.03 33.04
C PHE A 290 -0.02 13.70 33.78
N VAL A 291 0.08 12.56 33.08
CA VAL A 291 0.11 11.22 33.72
C VAL A 291 1.35 11.03 34.60
N GLU A 292 2.51 11.52 34.17
CA GLU A 292 3.75 11.41 34.98
C GLU A 292 4.74 12.55 34.73
N LYS A 293 5.52 12.90 35.77
CA LYS A 293 6.50 13.99 35.69
C LYS A 293 7.90 13.52 35.25
N ILE A 294 8.26 12.26 35.49
CA ILE A 294 9.65 11.77 35.33
C ILE A 294 9.91 11.38 33.86
N ASP A 295 9.10 10.52 33.28
CA ASP A 295 9.29 10.00 31.89
C ASP A 295 8.29 10.56 30.88
N ARG A 296 7.95 11.85 31.00
CA ARG A 296 6.93 12.54 30.18
C ARG A 296 7.02 12.26 28.69
N ARG A 297 8.24 12.24 28.13
CA ARG A 297 8.44 12.07 26.68
C ARG A 297 7.92 10.72 26.17
N ILE A 298 8.05 9.68 26.97
CA ILE A 298 7.61 8.33 26.62
C ILE A 298 6.07 8.28 26.61
N HIS A 299 5.44 8.81 27.66
CA HIS A 299 3.99 8.83 27.81
C HIS A 299 3.31 9.70 26.76
N ILE A 300 3.88 10.90 26.48
CA ILE A 300 3.39 11.77 25.40
C ILE A 300 3.47 11.06 24.05
N ARG A 301 4.61 10.44 23.71
CA ARG A 301 4.78 9.71 22.45
C ARG A 301 3.78 8.55 22.32
N GLY A 302 3.62 7.76 23.38
CA GLY A 302 2.63 6.67 23.40
C GLY A 302 1.21 7.14 23.17
N ALA A 303 0.79 8.20 23.87
CA ALA A 303 -0.54 8.80 23.71
C ALA A 303 -0.75 9.39 22.30
N VAL A 304 0.22 10.13 21.77
CA VAL A 304 0.16 10.74 20.43
C VAL A 304 0.08 9.68 19.34
N ILE A 305 0.91 8.64 19.40
CA ILE A 305 0.87 7.54 18.43
C ILE A 305 -0.47 6.80 18.51
N THR A 306 -0.96 6.55 19.72
CA THR A 306 -2.28 5.91 19.92
C THR A 306 -3.41 6.78 19.35
N ALA A 307 -3.37 8.09 19.56
CA ALA A 307 -4.37 9.01 19.01
C ALA A 307 -4.31 9.05 17.48
N PHE A 308 -3.11 9.10 16.89
CA PHE A 308 -2.93 9.05 15.45
C PHE A 308 -3.54 7.76 14.86
N LEU A 309 -3.15 6.60 15.39
CA LEU A 309 -3.66 5.31 14.91
C LEU A 309 -5.16 5.14 15.18
N GLY A 310 -5.67 5.64 16.32
CA GLY A 310 -7.08 5.56 16.68
C GLY A 310 -7.98 6.49 15.87
N THR A 311 -7.45 7.60 15.33
CA THR A 311 -8.21 8.52 14.48
C THR A 311 -8.43 7.96 13.07
N LEU A 312 -7.51 7.11 12.56
CA LEU A 312 -7.65 6.46 11.26
C LEU A 312 -8.98 5.69 11.10
N PRO A 313 -9.41 4.81 12.05
CA PRO A 313 -10.72 4.15 11.99
C PRO A 313 -11.92 5.11 11.92
N ILE A 314 -11.86 6.30 12.52
CA ILE A 314 -12.96 7.28 12.43
C ILE A 314 -13.12 7.78 10.99
N ILE A 315 -12.00 8.11 10.34
CA ILE A 315 -12.00 8.58 8.95
C ILE A 315 -12.45 7.45 8.02
N PHE A 316 -11.94 6.23 8.24
CA PHE A 316 -12.36 5.07 7.49
C PHE A 316 -13.85 4.79 7.62
N ASP A 317 -14.41 4.86 8.85
CA ASP A 317 -15.86 4.75 9.10
C ASP A 317 -16.66 5.83 8.36
N ARG A 318 -16.14 7.07 8.30
CA ARG A 318 -16.78 8.14 7.54
C ARG A 318 -16.86 7.84 6.05
N ILE A 319 -15.80 7.32 5.48
CA ILE A 319 -15.76 6.91 4.06
C ILE A 319 -16.71 5.74 3.82
N MET A 320 -16.70 4.73 4.70
CA MET A 320 -17.56 3.54 4.56
C MET A 320 -19.07 3.88 4.59
N ARG A 321 -19.49 4.91 5.30
CA ARG A 321 -20.89 5.34 5.35
C ARG A 321 -21.45 5.81 4.00
N GLU A 322 -20.60 6.23 3.09
CA GLU A 322 -21.01 6.59 1.73
C GLU A 322 -21.26 5.35 0.84
N PHE A 323 -20.86 4.14 1.28
CA PHE A 323 -20.86 2.94 0.46
C PHE A 323 -22.25 2.56 -0.07
N SER A 324 -23.29 2.64 0.76
CA SER A 324 -24.65 2.30 0.35
C SER A 324 -25.16 3.25 -0.74
N GLY A 325 -24.96 4.56 -0.58
CA GLY A 325 -25.32 5.56 -1.60
C GLY A 325 -24.49 5.42 -2.88
N TYR A 326 -23.18 5.12 -2.73
CA TYR A 326 -22.30 4.85 -3.84
C TYR A 326 -22.74 3.62 -4.64
N MET A 327 -23.04 2.51 -3.97
CA MET A 327 -23.48 1.26 -4.59
C MET A 327 -24.78 1.45 -5.41
N GLN A 328 -25.71 2.25 -4.91
CA GLN A 328 -27.01 2.51 -5.55
C GLN A 328 -26.95 3.58 -6.66
N SER A 329 -25.80 4.24 -6.84
CA SER A 329 -25.66 5.26 -7.89
C SER A 329 -25.69 4.64 -9.30
N ASP A 330 -26.23 5.37 -10.27
CA ASP A 330 -26.30 4.98 -11.68
C ASP A 330 -24.88 4.76 -12.28
N ALA A 331 -23.87 5.42 -11.70
CA ALA A 331 -22.48 5.29 -12.15
C ALA A 331 -21.89 3.90 -11.84
N VAL A 332 -22.40 3.20 -10.83
CA VAL A 332 -21.85 1.93 -10.33
C VAL A 332 -22.77 0.74 -10.58
N ASN A 333 -24.07 0.97 -10.79
CA ASN A 333 -25.07 -0.05 -11.11
C ASN A 333 -25.05 -1.26 -10.14
N ASN A 334 -25.06 -1.02 -8.85
CA ASN A 334 -24.98 -2.05 -7.80
C ASN A 334 -23.73 -2.95 -7.83
N ARG A 335 -22.67 -2.54 -8.53
CA ARG A 335 -21.37 -3.23 -8.60
C ARG A 335 -20.26 -2.37 -8.03
N PRO A 336 -20.22 -2.19 -6.69
CA PRO A 336 -19.34 -1.21 -6.06
C PRO A 336 -17.85 -1.56 -6.12
N ILE A 337 -17.48 -2.84 -6.29
CA ILE A 337 -16.07 -3.22 -6.37
C ILE A 337 -15.60 -3.21 -7.82
N PRO A 338 -14.76 -2.23 -8.21
CA PRO A 338 -14.33 -2.09 -9.59
C PRO A 338 -13.31 -3.16 -9.99
N THR A 339 -13.37 -3.60 -11.22
CA THR A 339 -12.41 -4.53 -11.80
C THR A 339 -11.34 -3.85 -12.65
N LEU A 340 -11.61 -2.64 -13.12
CA LEU A 340 -10.78 -1.86 -14.06
C LEU A 340 -10.83 -0.37 -13.70
N GLY A 341 -9.81 0.36 -14.12
CA GLY A 341 -9.74 1.81 -14.00
C GLY A 341 -9.18 2.30 -12.67
N GLN A 342 -8.98 3.60 -12.60
CA GLN A 342 -8.41 4.29 -11.43
C GLN A 342 -9.43 5.20 -10.72
N GLY A 343 -10.64 5.26 -11.24
CA GLY A 343 -11.78 6.03 -10.73
C GLY A 343 -12.93 5.98 -11.73
N ASN A 344 -14.10 6.40 -11.32
CA ASN A 344 -15.29 6.48 -12.17
C ASN A 344 -15.52 7.93 -12.61
N ASP A 345 -15.35 8.19 -13.92
CA ASP A 345 -15.48 9.54 -14.49
C ASP A 345 -16.90 10.08 -14.36
N LEU A 346 -17.93 9.22 -14.52
CA LEU A 346 -19.32 9.61 -14.36
C LEU A 346 -19.62 10.11 -12.94
N LEU A 347 -19.00 9.50 -11.95
CA LEU A 347 -19.16 9.89 -10.56
C LEU A 347 -18.53 11.27 -10.29
N SER A 348 -17.38 11.55 -10.88
CA SER A 348 -16.69 12.85 -10.73
C SER A 348 -17.51 14.00 -11.32
N GLU A 349 -18.24 13.77 -12.41
CA GLU A 349 -19.14 14.76 -13.02
C GLU A 349 -20.42 14.97 -12.22
N GLN A 350 -21.04 13.88 -11.71
CA GLN A 350 -22.31 13.91 -10.99
C GLN A 350 -22.19 14.36 -9.53
N GLN A 351 -21.05 14.04 -8.88
CA GLN A 351 -20.81 14.25 -7.44
C GLN A 351 -19.78 15.35 -7.18
N LEU A 352 -19.67 16.32 -8.07
CA LEU A 352 -18.79 17.48 -7.90
C LEU A 352 -19.05 18.15 -6.54
N GLY A 353 -18.13 17.97 -5.59
CA GLY A 353 -18.16 18.52 -4.24
C GLY A 353 -18.40 17.52 -3.10
N ASN A 354 -18.66 16.24 -3.35
CA ASN A 354 -18.68 15.23 -2.28
C ASN A 354 -17.31 14.51 -2.19
N TYR A 355 -16.43 15.05 -1.37
CA TYR A 355 -15.08 14.54 -1.13
C TYR A 355 -15.09 13.07 -0.67
N TRP A 356 -16.08 12.64 0.12
CA TRP A 356 -16.09 11.30 0.71
C TRP A 356 -16.47 10.22 -0.30
N VAL A 357 -17.40 10.50 -1.21
CA VAL A 357 -17.76 9.57 -2.29
C VAL A 357 -16.59 9.40 -3.27
N MET A 358 -15.92 10.50 -3.63
CA MET A 358 -14.72 10.43 -4.48
C MET A 358 -13.57 9.68 -3.80
N SER A 359 -13.40 9.87 -2.48
CA SER A 359 -12.41 9.14 -1.70
C SER A 359 -12.73 7.65 -1.62
N LEU A 360 -14.01 7.29 -1.47
CA LEU A 360 -14.47 5.89 -1.48
C LEU A 360 -14.21 5.24 -2.84
N ASP A 361 -14.59 5.90 -3.93
CA ASP A 361 -14.34 5.42 -5.29
C ASP A 361 -12.86 5.15 -5.54
N ALA A 362 -12.00 6.12 -5.23
CA ALA A 362 -10.56 5.98 -5.34
C ALA A 362 -9.99 4.83 -4.48
N MET A 363 -10.49 4.68 -3.24
CA MET A 363 -10.09 3.58 -2.37
C MET A 363 -10.50 2.21 -2.92
N LEU A 364 -11.73 2.07 -3.42
CA LEU A 364 -12.22 0.80 -3.96
C LEU A 364 -11.43 0.38 -5.21
N HIS A 365 -11.08 1.32 -6.09
CA HIS A 365 -10.22 1.06 -7.24
C HIS A 365 -8.79 0.64 -6.82
N LEU A 366 -8.29 1.14 -5.68
CA LEU A 366 -6.97 0.79 -5.14
C LEU A 366 -6.90 -0.58 -4.46
N VAL A 367 -8.01 -1.10 -3.91
CA VAL A 367 -8.01 -2.31 -3.04
C VAL A 367 -7.38 -3.51 -3.73
N LEU A 368 -7.90 -3.93 -4.88
CA LEU A 368 -7.44 -5.15 -5.56
C LEU A 368 -6.00 -5.06 -6.06
N PRO A 369 -5.59 -3.98 -6.77
CA PRO A 369 -4.20 -3.80 -7.17
C PRO A 369 -3.24 -3.76 -5.98
N THR A 370 -3.62 -3.06 -4.90
CA THR A 370 -2.80 -2.99 -3.68
C THR A 370 -2.62 -4.36 -3.04
N ILE A 371 -3.68 -5.17 -2.93
CA ILE A 371 -3.58 -6.55 -2.42
C ILE A 371 -2.65 -7.39 -3.30
N ALA A 372 -2.82 -7.34 -4.62
CA ALA A 372 -2.00 -8.10 -5.57
C ALA A 372 -0.51 -7.79 -5.42
N LEU A 373 -0.14 -6.51 -5.42
CA LEU A 373 1.24 -6.06 -5.23
C LEU A 373 1.77 -6.39 -3.83
N THR A 374 0.93 -6.18 -2.79
CA THR A 374 1.31 -6.46 -1.39
C THR A 374 1.66 -7.94 -1.20
N LEU A 375 0.85 -8.86 -1.70
CA LEU A 375 1.06 -10.30 -1.52
C LEU A 375 2.43 -10.76 -2.05
N ILE A 376 2.86 -10.24 -3.19
CA ILE A 376 4.13 -10.62 -3.81
C ILE A 376 5.32 -9.98 -3.09
N SER A 377 5.24 -8.67 -2.84
CA SER A 377 6.29 -7.95 -2.11
C SER A 377 6.43 -8.45 -0.68
N PHE A 378 5.32 -8.76 0.00
CA PHE A 378 5.29 -9.35 1.33
C PHE A 378 6.15 -10.62 1.42
N ALA A 379 6.04 -11.53 0.45
CA ALA A 379 6.82 -12.75 0.42
C ALA A 379 8.34 -12.49 0.40
N GLY A 380 8.76 -11.49 -0.35
CA GLY A 380 10.16 -11.02 -0.37
C GLY A 380 10.59 -10.47 0.99
N TYR A 381 9.82 -9.53 1.56
CA TYR A 381 10.15 -8.89 2.84
C TYR A 381 10.17 -9.88 4.02
N VAL A 382 9.25 -10.84 4.08
CA VAL A 382 9.28 -11.91 5.11
C VAL A 382 10.59 -12.68 5.05
N ARG A 383 11.00 -13.11 3.86
CA ARG A 383 12.22 -13.90 3.68
C ARG A 383 13.48 -13.11 4.03
N PHE A 384 13.59 -11.87 3.55
CA PHE A 384 14.75 -11.03 3.81
C PHE A 384 14.84 -10.61 5.28
N SER A 385 13.73 -10.19 5.90
CA SER A 385 13.73 -9.78 7.32
C SER A 385 14.00 -10.95 8.27
N ARG A 386 13.46 -12.15 7.96
CA ARG A 386 13.78 -13.37 8.68
C ARG A 386 15.27 -13.71 8.59
N GLY A 387 15.83 -13.72 7.39
CA GLY A 387 17.25 -14.02 7.15
C GLY A 387 18.17 -13.04 7.87
N SER A 388 17.96 -11.74 7.69
CA SER A 388 18.75 -10.69 8.33
C SER A 388 18.69 -10.74 9.86
N LEU A 389 17.51 -10.97 10.45
CA LEU A 389 17.40 -11.07 11.90
C LEU A 389 18.08 -12.33 12.45
N LEU A 390 17.98 -13.47 11.78
CA LEU A 390 18.67 -14.71 12.18
C LEU A 390 20.18 -14.56 12.14
N GLU A 391 20.73 -13.90 11.12
CA GLU A 391 22.15 -13.60 11.03
C GLU A 391 22.61 -12.76 12.22
N VAL A 392 21.91 -11.66 12.49
CA VAL A 392 22.22 -10.74 13.59
C VAL A 392 22.11 -11.43 14.96
N LEU A 393 21.10 -12.27 15.20
CA LEU A 393 20.92 -12.99 16.47
C LEU A 393 22.07 -13.94 16.81
N ASN A 394 22.86 -14.37 15.82
CA ASN A 394 24.01 -15.23 15.99
C ASN A 394 25.34 -14.47 16.21
N MET A 395 25.34 -13.14 16.11
CA MET A 395 26.54 -12.31 16.32
C MET A 395 27.02 -12.28 17.78
N ASP A 396 28.32 -12.15 17.98
CA ASP A 396 28.92 -12.19 19.33
C ASP A 396 28.47 -11.05 20.26
N TYR A 397 28.18 -9.87 19.73
CA TYR A 397 27.67 -8.78 20.55
C TYR A 397 26.27 -9.06 21.11
N ILE A 398 25.45 -9.87 20.42
CA ILE A 398 24.16 -10.33 20.95
C ILE A 398 24.37 -11.35 22.06
N ARG A 399 25.34 -12.28 21.91
CA ARG A 399 25.72 -13.21 22.99
C ARG A 399 26.22 -12.44 24.22
N THR A 400 27.04 -11.42 24.00
CA THR A 400 27.53 -10.54 25.07
C THR A 400 26.40 -9.79 25.78
N ALA A 401 25.41 -9.28 25.03
CA ALA A 401 24.24 -8.61 25.58
C ALA A 401 23.42 -9.55 26.50
N ARG A 402 23.21 -10.80 26.06
CA ARG A 402 22.55 -11.85 26.87
C ARG A 402 23.37 -12.21 28.10
N ALA A 403 24.69 -12.35 27.97
CA ALA A 403 25.58 -12.66 29.09
C ALA A 403 25.60 -11.53 30.16
N LYS A 404 25.34 -10.27 29.77
CA LYS A 404 25.16 -9.13 30.69
C LYS A 404 23.81 -9.12 31.41
N GLY A 405 22.94 -10.12 31.21
CA GLY A 405 21.64 -10.23 31.88
C GLY A 405 20.55 -9.32 31.32
N LEU A 406 20.70 -8.76 30.10
CA LEU A 406 19.65 -7.97 29.47
C LEU A 406 18.47 -8.85 29.15
N THR A 407 17.25 -8.32 29.30
CA THR A 407 16.03 -9.04 28.92
C THR A 407 16.02 -9.33 27.43
N GLU A 408 15.48 -10.48 27.03
CA GLU A 408 15.43 -10.90 25.62
C GLU A 408 14.73 -9.85 24.73
N ARG A 409 13.71 -9.17 25.26
CA ARG A 409 13.07 -8.02 24.60
C ARG A 409 14.04 -6.90 24.28
N THR A 410 14.88 -6.50 25.26
CA THR A 410 15.89 -5.44 25.07
C THR A 410 16.93 -5.88 24.04
N VAL A 411 17.36 -7.13 24.10
CA VAL A 411 18.31 -7.70 23.14
C VAL A 411 17.74 -7.65 21.74
N ILE A 412 16.50 -8.10 21.54
CA ILE A 412 15.86 -8.14 20.21
C ILE A 412 15.58 -6.72 19.71
N VAL A 413 14.80 -5.92 20.46
CA VAL A 413 14.29 -4.63 19.97
C VAL A 413 15.40 -3.58 19.87
N ARG A 414 16.29 -3.51 20.85
CA ARG A 414 17.30 -2.43 20.93
C ARG A 414 18.60 -2.77 20.24
N HIS A 415 19.01 -4.05 20.23
CA HIS A 415 20.30 -4.47 19.70
C HIS A 415 20.20 -5.23 18.38
N ALA A 416 19.28 -6.18 18.25
CA ALA A 416 19.17 -6.98 17.03
C ALA A 416 18.40 -6.29 15.90
N MET A 417 17.20 -5.77 16.17
CA MET A 417 16.36 -5.16 15.14
C MET A 417 17.06 -4.01 14.41
N ARG A 418 17.72 -3.13 15.15
CA ARG A 418 18.40 -1.98 14.56
C ARG A 418 19.43 -2.40 13.50
N ASN A 419 20.21 -3.42 13.77
CA ASN A 419 21.23 -3.90 12.84
C ASN A 419 20.60 -4.75 11.72
N ALA A 420 19.55 -5.52 12.01
CA ALA A 420 18.81 -6.28 11.00
C ALA A 420 18.07 -5.38 9.98
N MET A 421 17.74 -4.14 10.35
CA MET A 421 17.11 -3.18 9.43
C MET A 421 18.07 -2.61 8.38
N LEU A 422 19.39 -2.66 8.57
CA LEU A 422 20.36 -2.11 7.63
C LEU A 422 20.23 -2.71 6.20
N PRO A 423 20.30 -4.05 6.01
CA PRO A 423 20.09 -4.64 4.69
C PRO A 423 18.68 -4.40 4.15
N LEU A 424 17.67 -4.34 5.03
CA LEU A 424 16.29 -4.08 4.62
C LEU A 424 16.12 -2.67 4.05
N THR A 425 16.84 -1.67 4.56
CA THR A 425 16.80 -0.30 4.04
C THR A 425 17.22 -0.25 2.57
N THR A 426 18.23 -1.03 2.17
CA THR A 426 18.65 -1.13 0.75
C THR A 426 17.54 -1.69 -0.13
N ILE A 427 16.87 -2.75 0.33
CA ILE A 427 15.78 -3.39 -0.42
C ILE A 427 14.62 -2.42 -0.57
N LEU A 428 14.25 -1.72 0.52
CA LEU A 428 13.21 -0.70 0.52
C LEU A 428 13.44 0.38 -0.54
N VAL A 429 14.66 0.88 -0.59
CA VAL A 429 15.03 1.95 -1.53
C VAL A 429 15.06 1.43 -2.97
N ASN A 430 15.54 0.22 -3.19
CA ASN A 430 15.52 -0.42 -4.51
C ASN A 430 14.09 -0.69 -4.99
N ASP A 431 13.16 -1.04 -4.11
CA ASP A 431 11.76 -1.21 -4.47
C ASP A 431 11.12 0.13 -4.88
N PHE A 432 11.45 1.23 -4.20
CA PHE A 432 11.03 2.57 -4.64
C PHE A 432 11.63 2.97 -6.00
N ALA A 433 12.88 2.59 -6.27
CA ALA A 433 13.48 2.80 -7.59
C ALA A 433 12.81 1.96 -8.68
N GLY A 434 12.40 0.73 -8.32
CA GLY A 434 11.68 -0.20 -9.19
C GLY A 434 10.23 0.17 -9.50
N VAL A 435 9.67 1.20 -8.84
CA VAL A 435 8.27 1.65 -9.01
C VAL A 435 7.90 1.87 -10.48
N ILE A 436 8.82 2.40 -11.27
CA ILE A 436 8.58 2.70 -12.69
C ILE A 436 8.49 1.42 -13.54
N GLY A 437 9.31 0.40 -13.23
CA GLY A 437 9.36 -0.84 -14.02
C GLY A 437 8.48 -1.97 -13.49
N GLY A 438 8.14 -1.95 -12.19
CA GLY A 438 7.56 -3.08 -11.48
C GLY A 438 6.04 -3.22 -11.58
N ALA A 439 5.31 -2.15 -11.84
CA ALA A 439 3.85 -2.14 -11.84
C ALA A 439 3.21 -2.39 -13.22
N ILE A 440 4.01 -2.55 -14.29
CA ILE A 440 3.51 -2.67 -15.69
C ILE A 440 2.40 -3.72 -15.81
N ILE A 441 2.63 -4.92 -15.27
CA ILE A 441 1.66 -6.02 -15.37
C ILE A 441 0.40 -5.69 -14.59
N THR A 442 0.53 -5.18 -13.37
CA THR A 442 -0.60 -4.81 -12.51
C THR A 442 -1.39 -3.66 -13.12
N GLU A 443 -0.71 -2.62 -13.59
CA GLU A 443 -1.32 -1.49 -14.29
C GLU A 443 -2.08 -1.95 -15.54
N SER A 444 -1.51 -2.86 -16.34
CA SER A 444 -2.18 -3.41 -17.51
C SER A 444 -3.40 -4.27 -17.15
N VAL A 445 -3.30 -5.13 -16.12
CA VAL A 445 -4.41 -6.00 -15.70
C VAL A 445 -5.58 -5.20 -15.14
N PHE A 446 -5.30 -4.16 -14.37
CA PHE A 446 -6.32 -3.31 -13.74
C PHE A 446 -6.66 -2.05 -14.57
N ALA A 447 -6.08 -1.89 -15.77
CA ALA A 447 -6.26 -0.74 -16.65
C ALA A 447 -5.96 0.62 -15.97
N TRP A 448 -4.86 0.66 -15.22
CA TRP A 448 -4.35 1.89 -14.61
C TRP A 448 -3.38 2.58 -15.57
N GLN A 449 -3.64 3.85 -15.88
CA GLN A 449 -2.79 4.65 -16.77
C GLN A 449 -1.57 5.20 -16.03
N GLY A 450 -0.73 4.29 -15.53
CA GLY A 450 0.51 4.63 -14.83
C GLY A 450 1.73 4.58 -15.74
N MET A 451 2.91 4.76 -15.15
CA MET A 451 4.20 4.79 -15.85
C MET A 451 4.51 3.47 -16.58
N GLY A 452 4.11 2.34 -16.00
CA GLY A 452 4.29 1.04 -16.65
C GLY A 452 3.42 0.88 -17.89
N GLN A 453 2.19 1.35 -17.86
CA GLN A 453 1.32 1.37 -19.03
C GLN A 453 1.88 2.30 -20.11
N VAL A 454 2.30 3.52 -19.72
CA VAL A 454 2.94 4.48 -20.64
C VAL A 454 4.19 3.89 -21.30
N PHE A 455 5.02 3.15 -20.54
CA PHE A 455 6.18 2.44 -21.08
C PHE A 455 5.77 1.35 -22.10
N ASN A 456 4.76 0.54 -21.77
CA ASN A 456 4.26 -0.51 -22.65
C ASN A 456 3.66 0.06 -23.94
N ASP A 457 2.93 1.16 -23.83
CA ASP A 457 2.33 1.86 -24.97
C ASP A 457 3.40 2.52 -25.86
N ALA A 458 4.46 3.08 -25.24
CA ALA A 458 5.61 3.60 -25.98
C ALA A 458 6.29 2.51 -26.83
N LEU A 459 6.44 1.30 -26.27
CA LEU A 459 7.00 0.17 -27.01
C LEU A 459 6.10 -0.30 -28.15
N LYS A 460 4.79 -0.49 -27.87
CA LYS A 460 3.83 -0.99 -28.86
C LYS A 460 3.61 -0.03 -30.02
N ASN A 461 3.61 1.27 -29.71
CA ASN A 461 3.36 2.33 -30.69
C ASN A 461 4.65 2.87 -31.33
N TYR A 462 5.80 2.27 -31.03
CA TYR A 462 7.10 2.71 -31.52
C TYR A 462 7.41 4.18 -31.24
N ASP A 463 6.97 4.68 -30.06
CA ASP A 463 7.21 6.08 -29.62
C ASP A 463 8.54 6.20 -28.88
N LEU A 464 9.58 6.54 -29.66
CA LEU A 464 10.94 6.59 -29.16
C LEU A 464 11.15 7.69 -28.09
N ASN A 465 10.53 8.86 -28.26
CA ASN A 465 10.68 9.96 -27.31
C ASN A 465 10.02 9.62 -25.97
N LEU A 466 8.83 9.04 -26.00
CA LEU A 466 8.12 8.60 -24.80
C LEU A 466 8.87 7.47 -24.09
N PHE A 467 9.38 6.49 -24.84
CA PHE A 467 10.21 5.41 -24.33
C PHE A 467 11.46 5.94 -23.60
N MET A 468 12.19 6.85 -24.25
CA MET A 468 13.38 7.45 -23.65
C MET A 468 13.06 8.37 -22.48
N GLY A 469 11.93 9.06 -22.50
CA GLY A 469 11.47 9.89 -21.39
C GLY A 469 11.24 9.04 -20.11
N VAL A 470 10.58 7.88 -20.25
CA VAL A 470 10.39 6.93 -19.13
C VAL A 470 11.72 6.39 -18.62
N PHE A 471 12.67 6.06 -19.54
CA PHE A 471 14.00 5.59 -19.16
C PHE A 471 14.82 6.63 -18.38
N VAL A 472 14.82 7.90 -18.82
CA VAL A 472 15.54 8.98 -18.12
C VAL A 472 14.96 9.21 -16.74
N LEU A 473 13.63 9.23 -16.63
CA LEU A 473 12.98 9.35 -15.33
C LEU A 473 13.31 8.17 -14.43
N GLY A 474 13.30 6.93 -14.96
CA GLY A 474 13.68 5.74 -14.22
C GLY A 474 15.11 5.78 -13.71
N ALA A 475 16.04 6.20 -14.57
CA ALA A 475 17.43 6.38 -14.19
C ALA A 475 17.58 7.46 -13.10
N PHE A 476 16.90 8.59 -13.26
CA PHE A 476 16.91 9.68 -12.27
C PHE A 476 16.37 9.22 -10.91
N LEU A 477 15.21 8.52 -10.88
CA LEU A 477 14.64 8.01 -9.65
C LEU A 477 15.52 6.94 -9.00
N THR A 478 16.19 6.10 -9.79
CA THR A 478 17.16 5.12 -9.27
C THR A 478 18.34 5.81 -8.57
N VAL A 479 18.89 6.87 -9.17
CA VAL A 479 19.98 7.65 -8.56
C VAL A 479 19.49 8.36 -7.29
N MET A 480 18.31 8.97 -7.34
CA MET A 480 17.70 9.60 -6.16
C MET A 480 17.40 8.60 -5.05
N ALA A 481 16.91 7.44 -5.39
CA ALA A 481 16.66 6.37 -4.43
C ALA A 481 17.95 5.92 -3.73
N ASN A 482 19.03 5.71 -4.48
CA ASN A 482 20.33 5.37 -3.90
C ASN A 482 20.86 6.49 -2.98
N PHE A 483 20.69 7.75 -3.40
CA PHE A 483 21.06 8.90 -2.55
C PHE A 483 20.25 8.93 -1.24
N VAL A 484 18.94 8.67 -1.30
CA VAL A 484 18.09 8.56 -0.11
C VAL A 484 18.51 7.37 0.75
N ALA A 485 18.90 6.23 0.16
CA ALA A 485 19.43 5.09 0.91
C ALA A 485 20.67 5.47 1.73
N ASP A 486 21.61 6.17 1.11
CA ASP A 486 22.84 6.60 1.76
C ASP A 486 22.56 7.56 2.93
N LEU A 487 21.59 8.46 2.78
CA LEU A 487 21.13 9.32 3.88
C LEU A 487 20.49 8.51 5.00
N LEU A 488 19.65 7.52 4.68
CA LEU A 488 19.01 6.65 5.66
C LEU A 488 20.03 5.78 6.41
N TYR A 489 21.08 5.30 5.75
CA TYR A 489 22.18 4.62 6.43
C TYR A 489 22.83 5.49 7.50
N GLY A 490 23.07 6.76 7.21
CA GLY A 490 23.61 7.72 8.18
C GLY A 490 22.69 7.97 9.39
N VAL A 491 21.39 7.76 9.25
CA VAL A 491 20.40 7.85 10.35
C VAL A 491 20.32 6.55 11.13
N VAL A 492 20.32 5.41 10.45
CA VAL A 492 20.20 4.07 11.09
C VAL A 492 21.50 3.69 11.79
N ASP A 493 22.67 3.95 11.18
CA ASP A 493 23.98 3.72 11.79
C ASP A 493 24.80 5.01 11.92
N PRO A 494 24.78 5.66 13.09
CA PRO A 494 25.57 6.87 13.36
C PRO A 494 27.09 6.70 13.25
N ARG A 495 27.60 5.45 13.18
CA ARG A 495 29.03 5.17 13.05
C ARG A 495 29.54 5.45 11.64
N ILE A 496 28.65 5.45 10.65
CA ILE A 496 28.97 5.79 9.26
C ILE A 496 29.06 7.31 9.08
N ARG A 497 28.58 8.12 10.03
CA ARG A 497 28.79 9.56 10.00
C ARG A 497 30.28 9.84 10.01
N ILE A 498 30.77 10.30 8.87
CA ILE A 498 32.17 10.67 8.60
C ILE A 498 32.75 11.37 9.83
N ARG A 499 33.80 10.79 10.38
CA ARG A 499 34.70 11.51 11.28
C ARG A 499 35.19 12.76 10.53
N LYS A 500 34.74 13.93 10.97
CA LYS A 500 35.45 15.17 10.70
C LYS A 500 36.75 15.16 11.49
#